data_a8f18b8357aec446400fbfcdcea05676
#
_entry.id   a8f18b8357aec446400fbfcdcea05676
#
_cell.length_a   1.000
_cell.length_b   1.000
_cell.length_c   1.000
_cell.angle_alpha   90.00
_cell.angle_beta   90.00
_cell.angle_gamma   90.00
#
_symmetry.space_group_name_H-M   'P 1'
#
loop_
_entity.id
_entity.type
_entity.pdbx_description
1 polymer ?
#
loop_
_entity_poly.entity_id
_entity_poly.type
_entity_poly.pdbx_seq_one_letter_code
_entity_poly.pdbx_strand_id
1 'polypeptide(L)'
;MNMNELDAFRCPLDGMNLIEAGAGTGKTYTIQTLVARILLEQAVPIEKILVVTFTRAATAELRDRVHKVLLSLQMAVNGELASSDREFRRCQTILNGLRQLPATAPFWANAAPDDGTLAKRASGLLANALRDFDQAAISTIHGFCQRMLTENAFESGIRYGMELRSDISDVSNALIQQFIRKEFYQSGEDVMAVWDALGITWQEATRDEDDGGNSHNNSSKRSFARDI
;
A
#
# COMPACT_ATOMS: atom_id res chain seq x y z
N MET A 1 -4.65 10.31 -25.93
CA MET A 1 -4.90 8.97 -25.36
C MET A 1 -6.36 8.66 -25.52
N ASN A 2 -6.73 7.59 -26.25
CA ASN A 2 -8.12 7.14 -26.27
C ASN A 2 -8.43 6.50 -24.91
N MET A 3 -9.23 7.16 -24.11
CA MET A 3 -9.78 6.57 -22.89
C MET A 3 -10.89 5.62 -23.29
N ASN A 4 -10.63 4.32 -23.25
CA ASN A 4 -11.66 3.31 -23.39
C ASN A 4 -12.25 3.00 -22.01
N GLU A 5 -13.56 2.74 -21.97
CA GLU A 5 -14.18 2.24 -20.75
C GLU A 5 -13.49 0.95 -20.29
N LEU A 6 -13.07 0.90 -19.02
CA LEU A 6 -12.31 -0.22 -18.48
C LEU A 6 -13.23 -1.43 -18.26
N ASP A 7 -12.97 -2.53 -18.97
CA ASP A 7 -13.48 -3.85 -18.61
C ASP A 7 -12.43 -4.60 -17.76
N ALA A 8 -12.64 -4.65 -16.44
CA ALA A 8 -11.75 -5.32 -15.51
C ALA A 8 -11.59 -6.85 -15.78
N PHE A 9 -12.50 -7.45 -16.53
CA PHE A 9 -12.47 -8.87 -16.86
C PHE A 9 -11.68 -9.17 -18.14
N ARG A 10 -11.41 -8.17 -18.96
CA ARG A 10 -10.77 -8.34 -20.29
C ARG A 10 -9.52 -7.50 -20.48
N CYS A 11 -9.27 -6.51 -19.60
CA CYS A 11 -8.06 -5.70 -19.75
C CYS A 11 -6.80 -6.58 -19.71
N PRO A 12 -5.74 -6.22 -20.45
CA PRO A 12 -4.49 -6.96 -20.43
C PRO A 12 -3.87 -6.93 -19.05
N LEU A 13 -3.23 -8.04 -18.65
CA LEU A 13 -2.51 -8.17 -17.39
C LEU A 13 -1.03 -7.96 -17.53
N ASP A 14 -0.54 -7.79 -18.76
CA ASP A 14 0.87 -7.62 -19.07
C ASP A 14 1.24 -6.13 -19.20
N GLY A 15 2.50 -5.82 -18.95
CA GLY A 15 3.06 -4.48 -19.11
C GLY A 15 2.57 -3.48 -18.07
N MET A 16 2.55 -2.20 -18.45
CA MET A 16 2.12 -1.10 -17.60
C MET A 16 0.73 -0.62 -18.04
N ASN A 17 -0.23 -0.71 -17.14
CA ASN A 17 -1.60 -0.29 -17.37
C ASN A 17 -1.98 0.84 -16.40
N LEU A 18 -2.42 2.00 -16.92
CA LEU A 18 -2.95 3.11 -16.12
C LEU A 18 -4.48 3.04 -16.11
N ILE A 19 -5.05 2.98 -14.91
CA ILE A 19 -6.50 2.98 -14.71
C ILE A 19 -6.91 4.27 -14.01
N GLU A 20 -7.61 5.14 -14.72
CA GLU A 20 -8.20 6.35 -14.16
C GLU A 20 -9.61 6.08 -13.65
N ALA A 21 -9.88 6.46 -12.40
CA ALA A 21 -11.17 6.21 -11.80
C ALA A 21 -11.53 7.29 -10.75
N GLY A 22 -12.69 7.89 -10.87
CA GLY A 22 -13.25 8.85 -9.91
C GLY A 22 -13.64 8.22 -8.57
N ALA A 23 -14.10 9.02 -7.61
CA ALA A 23 -14.67 8.49 -6.37
C ALA A 23 -15.95 7.69 -6.66
N GLY A 24 -16.13 6.53 -6.04
CA GLY A 24 -17.32 5.70 -6.22
C GLY A 24 -17.39 4.88 -7.51
N THR A 25 -16.45 4.99 -8.43
CA THR A 25 -16.47 4.30 -9.74
C THR A 25 -16.06 2.82 -9.70
N GLY A 26 -15.90 2.24 -8.51
CA GLY A 26 -15.59 0.81 -8.39
C GLY A 26 -14.09 0.46 -8.40
N LYS A 27 -13.18 1.40 -8.13
CA LYS A 27 -11.71 1.13 -8.05
C LYS A 27 -11.37 -0.12 -7.26
N THR A 28 -11.93 -0.24 -6.06
CA THR A 28 -11.67 -1.40 -5.18
C THR A 28 -12.20 -2.69 -5.81
N TYR A 29 -13.36 -2.66 -6.45
CA TYR A 29 -13.90 -3.79 -7.18
C TYR A 29 -12.99 -4.22 -8.33
N THR A 30 -12.48 -3.26 -9.09
CA THR A 30 -11.51 -3.50 -10.18
C THR A 30 -10.24 -4.16 -9.65
N ILE A 31 -9.62 -3.60 -8.60
CA ILE A 31 -8.38 -4.16 -8.01
C ILE A 31 -8.58 -5.60 -7.55
N GLN A 32 -9.68 -5.90 -6.86
CA GLN A 32 -10.01 -7.27 -6.42
C GLN A 32 -10.13 -8.24 -7.61
N THR A 33 -10.81 -7.79 -8.68
CA THR A 33 -10.98 -8.59 -9.90
C THR A 33 -9.63 -8.85 -10.57
N LEU A 34 -8.77 -7.84 -10.66
CA LEU A 34 -7.43 -7.97 -11.23
C LEU A 34 -6.55 -8.91 -10.41
N VAL A 35 -6.56 -8.82 -9.06
CA VAL A 35 -5.82 -9.74 -8.19
C VAL A 35 -6.27 -11.18 -8.43
N ALA A 36 -7.57 -11.44 -8.49
CA ALA A 36 -8.12 -12.77 -8.75
C ALA A 36 -7.72 -13.29 -10.15
N ARG A 37 -7.73 -12.43 -11.16
CA ARG A 37 -7.31 -12.77 -12.52
C ARG A 37 -5.81 -13.07 -12.60
N ILE A 38 -4.95 -12.25 -12.00
CA ILE A 38 -3.50 -12.48 -11.96
C ILE A 38 -3.19 -13.83 -11.30
N LEU A 39 -3.82 -14.10 -10.15
CA LEU A 39 -3.65 -15.36 -9.43
C LEU A 39 -4.06 -16.56 -10.28
N LEU A 40 -5.19 -16.48 -10.99
CA LEU A 40 -5.72 -17.60 -11.78
C LEU A 40 -5.09 -17.66 -13.18
N GLU A 41 -5.19 -16.59 -13.98
CA GLU A 41 -4.78 -16.59 -15.39
C GLU A 41 -3.25 -16.74 -15.55
N GLN A 42 -2.49 -16.04 -14.71
CA GLN A 42 -1.03 -16.07 -14.72
C GLN A 42 -0.44 -17.12 -13.77
N ALA A 43 -1.30 -17.80 -12.99
CA ALA A 43 -0.90 -18.77 -11.96
C ALA A 43 0.15 -18.22 -10.98
N VAL A 44 0.05 -16.91 -10.65
CA VAL A 44 0.97 -16.23 -9.73
C VAL A 44 0.52 -16.48 -8.30
N PRO A 45 1.39 -17.00 -7.41
CA PRO A 45 1.05 -17.20 -6.00
C PRO A 45 0.74 -15.87 -5.31
N ILE A 46 -0.15 -15.90 -4.32
CA ILE A 46 -0.67 -14.67 -3.66
C ILE A 46 0.42 -13.82 -2.99
N GLU A 47 1.46 -14.43 -2.47
CA GLU A 47 2.60 -13.75 -1.84
C GLU A 47 3.46 -12.97 -2.84
N LYS A 48 3.36 -13.29 -4.15
CA LYS A 48 4.07 -12.60 -5.22
C LYS A 48 3.25 -11.48 -5.89
N ILE A 49 2.00 -11.32 -5.48
CA ILE A 49 1.13 -10.24 -5.97
C ILE A 49 1.23 -9.06 -5.01
N LEU A 50 1.98 -8.02 -5.40
CA LEU A 50 2.12 -6.82 -4.59
C LEU A 50 0.95 -5.86 -4.83
N VAL A 51 0.26 -5.49 -3.76
CA VAL A 51 -0.77 -4.45 -3.75
C VAL A 51 -0.42 -3.41 -2.70
N VAL A 52 -0.29 -2.15 -3.12
CA VAL A 52 0.05 -1.06 -2.21
C VAL A 52 -1.06 -0.02 -2.12
N THR A 53 -1.24 0.53 -0.93
CA THR A 53 -2.20 1.60 -0.64
C THR A 53 -1.52 2.72 0.14
N PHE A 54 -2.22 3.85 0.32
CA PHE A 54 -1.69 4.97 1.09
C PHE A 54 -1.95 4.82 2.59
N THR A 55 -3.08 4.26 3.01
CA THR A 55 -3.49 4.23 4.41
C THR A 55 -3.64 2.81 4.95
N ARG A 56 -3.41 2.64 6.26
CA ARG A 56 -3.63 1.35 6.94
C ARG A 56 -5.07 0.89 6.86
N ALA A 57 -6.03 1.83 6.95
CA ALA A 57 -7.46 1.50 6.85
C ALA A 57 -7.81 0.95 5.46
N ALA A 58 -7.34 1.61 4.38
CA ALA A 58 -7.54 1.13 3.01
C ALA A 58 -6.87 -0.24 2.77
N THR A 59 -5.69 -0.46 3.37
CA THR A 59 -5.00 -1.76 3.30
C THR A 59 -5.84 -2.87 3.94
N ALA A 60 -6.34 -2.65 5.16
CA ALA A 60 -7.15 -3.63 5.88
C ALA A 60 -8.45 -3.95 5.13
N GLU A 61 -9.15 -2.92 4.65
CA GLU A 61 -10.37 -3.08 3.86
C GLU A 61 -10.11 -3.86 2.56
N LEU A 62 -9.04 -3.51 1.84
CA LEU A 62 -8.70 -4.18 0.59
C LEU A 62 -8.32 -5.65 0.82
N ARG A 63 -7.55 -5.93 1.87
CA ARG A 63 -7.17 -7.29 2.27
C ARG A 63 -8.40 -8.16 2.55
N ASP A 64 -9.34 -7.66 3.36
CA ASP A 64 -10.61 -8.34 3.66
C ASP A 64 -11.43 -8.60 2.39
N ARG A 65 -11.53 -7.61 1.53
CA ARG A 65 -12.29 -7.72 0.28
C ARG A 65 -11.66 -8.69 -0.72
N VAL A 66 -10.34 -8.71 -0.86
CA VAL A 66 -9.63 -9.68 -1.71
C VAL A 66 -9.85 -11.10 -1.18
N HIS A 67 -9.70 -11.30 0.14
CA HIS A 67 -9.95 -12.60 0.76
C HIS A 67 -11.37 -13.11 0.46
N LYS A 68 -12.39 -12.26 0.61
CA LYS A 68 -13.79 -12.60 0.31
C LYS A 68 -14.01 -13.01 -1.14
N VAL A 69 -13.38 -12.31 -2.08
CA VAL A 69 -13.50 -12.67 -3.52
C VAL A 69 -12.85 -14.03 -3.80
N LEU A 70 -11.67 -14.31 -3.24
CA LEU A 70 -11.01 -15.61 -3.41
C LEU A 70 -11.85 -16.74 -2.80
N LEU A 71 -12.45 -16.52 -1.63
CA LEU A 71 -13.36 -17.47 -1.00
C LEU A 71 -14.62 -17.72 -1.86
N SER A 72 -15.25 -16.65 -2.38
CA SER A 72 -16.41 -16.77 -3.27
C SER A 72 -16.07 -17.54 -4.56
N LEU A 73 -14.86 -17.31 -5.11
CA LEU A 73 -14.38 -18.05 -6.27
C LEU A 73 -14.17 -19.54 -5.94
N GLN A 74 -13.62 -19.87 -4.78
CA GLN A 74 -13.48 -21.25 -4.33
C GLN A 74 -14.85 -21.94 -4.21
N MET A 75 -15.82 -21.27 -3.59
CA MET A 75 -17.20 -21.77 -3.49
C MET A 75 -17.86 -21.92 -4.87
N ALA A 76 -17.59 -20.98 -5.80
CA ALA A 76 -18.12 -21.07 -7.16
C ALA A 76 -17.54 -22.27 -7.94
N VAL A 77 -16.25 -22.54 -7.80
CA VAL A 77 -15.58 -23.71 -8.41
C VAL A 77 -16.13 -25.00 -7.86
N ASN A 78 -16.41 -25.05 -6.56
CA ASN A 78 -17.00 -26.22 -5.90
C ASN A 78 -18.51 -26.40 -6.18
N GLY A 79 -19.16 -25.42 -6.82
CA GLY A 79 -20.62 -25.43 -7.04
C GLY A 79 -21.44 -25.09 -5.80
N GLU A 80 -20.83 -24.50 -4.78
CA GLU A 80 -21.44 -24.15 -3.49
C GLU A 80 -21.98 -22.71 -3.46
N LEU A 81 -21.60 -21.87 -4.44
CA LEU A 81 -22.02 -20.48 -4.48
C LEU A 81 -23.42 -20.33 -5.03
N ALA A 82 -24.35 -19.78 -4.24
CA ALA A 82 -25.73 -19.60 -4.66
C ALA A 82 -25.85 -18.53 -5.78
N SER A 83 -26.75 -18.74 -6.73
CA SER A 83 -27.01 -17.82 -7.83
C SER A 83 -27.54 -16.45 -7.36
N SER A 84 -28.11 -16.38 -6.16
CA SER A 84 -28.55 -15.16 -5.49
C SER A 84 -27.43 -14.37 -4.85
N ASP A 85 -26.23 -14.94 -4.73
CA ASP A 85 -25.08 -14.27 -4.13
C ASP A 85 -24.64 -13.08 -5.01
N ARG A 86 -24.30 -11.98 -4.37
CA ARG A 86 -23.84 -10.75 -5.04
C ARG A 86 -22.58 -10.96 -5.86
N GLU A 87 -21.70 -11.85 -5.41
CA GLU A 87 -20.43 -12.15 -6.07
C GLU A 87 -20.58 -13.21 -7.20
N PHE A 88 -21.73 -13.86 -7.30
CA PHE A 88 -21.95 -14.95 -8.25
C PHE A 88 -21.61 -14.55 -9.70
N ARG A 89 -22.10 -13.41 -10.16
CA ARG A 89 -21.84 -12.92 -11.53
C ARG A 89 -20.35 -12.67 -11.76
N ARG A 90 -19.67 -12.06 -10.79
CA ARG A 90 -18.22 -11.82 -10.88
C ARG A 90 -17.46 -13.13 -11.00
N CYS A 91 -17.74 -14.08 -10.12
CA CYS A 91 -17.08 -15.39 -10.11
C CYS A 91 -17.31 -16.13 -11.42
N GLN A 92 -18.53 -16.16 -11.92
CA GLN A 92 -18.87 -16.79 -13.21
C GLN A 92 -18.15 -16.11 -14.39
N THR A 93 -18.06 -14.78 -14.39
CA THR A 93 -17.34 -14.05 -15.46
C THR A 93 -15.87 -14.37 -15.46
N ILE A 94 -15.20 -14.41 -14.28
CA ILE A 94 -13.80 -14.80 -14.15
C ILE A 94 -13.58 -16.23 -14.61
N LEU A 95 -14.38 -17.19 -14.14
CA LEU A 95 -14.26 -18.60 -14.52
C LEU A 95 -14.52 -18.83 -16.01
N ASN A 96 -15.47 -18.11 -16.61
CA ASN A 96 -15.69 -18.15 -18.05
C ASN A 96 -14.53 -17.55 -18.84
N GLY A 97 -13.87 -16.52 -18.30
CA GLY A 97 -12.63 -15.97 -18.86
C GLY A 97 -11.52 -17.02 -18.93
N LEU A 98 -11.36 -17.86 -17.90
CA LEU A 98 -10.38 -18.94 -17.91
C LEU A 98 -10.60 -19.96 -19.02
N ARG A 99 -11.85 -20.26 -19.38
CA ARG A 99 -12.19 -21.15 -20.51
C ARG A 99 -11.73 -20.60 -21.87
N GLN A 100 -11.61 -19.29 -21.98
CA GLN A 100 -11.21 -18.61 -23.22
C GLN A 100 -9.71 -18.42 -23.34
N LEU A 101 -8.94 -18.78 -22.31
CA LEU A 101 -7.49 -18.68 -22.34
C LEU A 101 -6.89 -19.65 -23.36
N PRO A 102 -5.81 -19.24 -24.09
CA PRO A 102 -5.10 -20.15 -24.98
C PRO A 102 -4.50 -21.32 -24.17
N ALA A 103 -4.36 -22.48 -24.82
CA ALA A 103 -3.78 -23.67 -24.18
C ALA A 103 -2.36 -23.46 -23.65
N THR A 104 -1.65 -22.44 -24.15
CA THR A 104 -0.32 -22.03 -23.71
C THR A 104 -0.32 -21.14 -22.47
N ALA A 105 -1.50 -20.70 -21.97
CA ALA A 105 -1.57 -19.86 -20.81
C ALA A 105 -1.04 -20.53 -19.54
N PRO A 106 -0.37 -19.81 -18.65
CA PRO A 106 0.19 -20.35 -17.41
C PRO A 106 -0.85 -21.10 -16.55
N PHE A 107 -2.10 -20.68 -16.62
CA PHE A 107 -3.22 -21.36 -15.93
C PHE A 107 -3.29 -22.85 -16.27
N TRP A 108 -3.13 -23.25 -17.53
CA TRP A 108 -3.26 -24.65 -17.94
C TRP A 108 -2.06 -25.53 -17.53
N ALA A 109 -0.87 -24.93 -17.32
CA ALA A 109 0.35 -25.64 -16.96
C ALA A 109 0.61 -26.88 -17.83
N ASN A 110 0.42 -26.71 -19.15
CA ASN A 110 0.54 -27.77 -20.18
C ASN A 110 -0.51 -28.90 -20.10
N ALA A 111 -1.58 -28.76 -19.29
CA ALA A 111 -2.71 -29.68 -19.30
C ALA A 111 -3.70 -29.32 -20.43
N ALA A 112 -4.56 -30.26 -20.80
CA ALA A 112 -5.61 -30.01 -21.77
C ALA A 112 -6.63 -29.00 -21.21
N PRO A 113 -7.06 -28.01 -22.00
CA PRO A 113 -8.07 -27.03 -21.59
C PRO A 113 -9.48 -27.65 -21.65
N ASP A 114 -9.85 -28.38 -20.62
CA ASP A 114 -11.18 -28.95 -20.42
C ASP A 114 -11.78 -28.53 -19.07
N ASP A 115 -13.09 -28.70 -18.89
CA ASP A 115 -13.78 -28.24 -17.67
C ASP A 115 -13.33 -28.99 -16.41
N GLY A 116 -12.94 -30.24 -16.49
CA GLY A 116 -12.43 -31.01 -15.35
C GLY A 116 -11.06 -30.49 -14.90
N THR A 117 -10.18 -30.25 -15.85
CA THR A 117 -8.88 -29.62 -15.61
C THR A 117 -9.04 -28.20 -15.05
N LEU A 118 -9.98 -27.39 -15.63
CA LEU A 118 -10.27 -26.05 -15.14
C LEU A 118 -10.66 -26.09 -13.66
N ALA A 119 -11.67 -26.88 -13.30
CA ALA A 119 -12.14 -26.96 -11.92
C ALA A 119 -11.02 -27.39 -10.96
N LYS A 120 -10.25 -28.42 -11.31
CA LYS A 120 -9.14 -28.92 -10.50
C LYS A 120 -8.03 -27.88 -10.34
N ARG A 121 -7.64 -27.21 -11.41
CA ARG A 121 -6.59 -26.18 -11.39
C ARG A 121 -7.01 -24.95 -10.63
N ALA A 122 -8.19 -24.38 -10.93
CA ALA A 122 -8.72 -23.22 -10.24
C ALA A 122 -8.86 -23.49 -8.73
N SER A 123 -9.45 -24.64 -8.36
CA SER A 123 -9.58 -25.05 -6.95
C SER A 123 -8.21 -25.16 -6.26
N GLY A 124 -7.22 -25.75 -6.92
CA GLY A 124 -5.87 -25.88 -6.35
C GLY A 124 -5.19 -24.52 -6.14
N LEU A 125 -5.25 -23.60 -7.13
CA LEU A 125 -4.66 -22.27 -7.01
C LEU A 125 -5.36 -21.44 -5.92
N LEU A 126 -6.69 -21.48 -5.86
CA LEU A 126 -7.47 -20.76 -4.85
C LEU A 126 -7.25 -21.33 -3.45
N ALA A 127 -7.22 -22.67 -3.29
CA ALA A 127 -6.94 -23.28 -2.00
C ALA A 127 -5.55 -22.93 -1.46
N ASN A 128 -4.53 -22.91 -2.33
CA ASN A 128 -3.19 -22.46 -1.95
C ASN A 128 -3.20 -20.98 -1.55
N ALA A 129 -3.83 -20.12 -2.36
CA ALA A 129 -3.90 -18.69 -2.08
C ALA A 129 -4.65 -18.38 -0.78
N LEU A 130 -5.72 -19.09 -0.47
CA LEU A 130 -6.45 -18.93 0.79
C LEU A 130 -5.66 -19.43 2.01
N ARG A 131 -4.94 -20.56 1.87
CA ARG A 131 -4.07 -21.09 2.93
C ARG A 131 -2.92 -20.12 3.24
N ASP A 132 -2.29 -19.59 2.19
CA ASP A 132 -1.10 -18.74 2.30
C ASP A 132 -1.45 -17.24 2.31
N PHE A 133 -2.74 -16.89 2.52
CA PHE A 133 -3.25 -15.52 2.44
C PHE A 133 -2.61 -14.57 3.45
N ASP A 134 -2.17 -15.07 4.58
CA ASP A 134 -1.46 -14.26 5.58
C ASP A 134 -0.15 -13.68 5.04
N GLN A 135 0.46 -14.35 4.06
CA GLN A 135 1.68 -13.91 3.38
C GLN A 135 1.40 -12.95 2.22
N ALA A 136 0.13 -12.66 1.91
CA ALA A 136 -0.24 -11.76 0.82
C ALA A 136 0.44 -10.40 0.97
N ALA A 137 1.12 -9.95 -0.09
CA ALA A 137 1.86 -8.70 -0.09
C ALA A 137 0.93 -7.47 -0.28
N ILE A 138 -0.09 -7.34 0.57
CA ILE A 138 -1.02 -6.21 0.60
C ILE A 138 -0.64 -5.31 1.75
N SER A 139 -0.08 -4.13 1.46
CA SER A 139 0.49 -3.24 2.47
C SER A 139 0.37 -1.76 2.11
N THR A 140 0.70 -0.87 3.04
CA THR A 140 0.92 0.54 2.68
C THR A 140 2.26 0.67 1.96
N ILE A 141 2.41 1.76 1.16
CA ILE A 141 3.68 2.07 0.48
C ILE A 141 4.84 2.10 1.50
N HIS A 142 4.65 2.77 2.63
CA HIS A 142 5.66 2.83 3.69
C HIS A 142 5.99 1.45 4.28
N GLY A 143 4.96 0.63 4.55
CA GLY A 143 5.17 -0.74 5.06
C GLY A 143 5.91 -1.63 4.05
N PHE A 144 5.63 -1.49 2.76
CA PHE A 144 6.36 -2.18 1.70
C PHE A 144 7.83 -1.75 1.66
N CYS A 145 8.11 -0.43 1.63
CA CYS A 145 9.47 0.08 1.63
C CYS A 145 10.26 -0.39 2.86
N GLN A 146 9.65 -0.33 4.05
CA GLN A 146 10.28 -0.81 5.28
C GLN A 146 10.64 -2.30 5.20
N ARG A 147 9.71 -3.14 4.72
CA ARG A 147 9.97 -4.56 4.54
C ARG A 147 11.12 -4.80 3.56
N MET A 148 11.11 -4.14 2.41
CA MET A 148 12.17 -4.27 1.41
C MET A 148 13.54 -3.87 1.97
N LEU A 149 13.62 -2.78 2.72
CA LEU A 149 14.84 -2.33 3.36
C LEU A 149 15.34 -3.32 4.43
N THR A 150 14.44 -3.94 5.18
CA THR A 150 14.78 -4.93 6.20
C THR A 150 15.26 -6.25 5.57
N GLU A 151 14.54 -6.74 4.56
CA GLU A 151 14.88 -7.97 3.84
C GLU A 151 16.20 -7.85 3.08
N ASN A 152 16.53 -6.66 2.56
CA ASN A 152 17.74 -6.39 1.81
C ASN A 152 18.71 -5.46 2.57
N ALA A 153 18.80 -5.59 3.90
CA ALA A 153 19.58 -4.71 4.76
C ALA A 153 21.07 -4.67 4.36
N PHE A 154 21.66 -5.80 3.98
CA PHE A 154 23.07 -5.88 3.56
C PHE A 154 23.32 -5.13 2.25
N GLU A 155 22.45 -5.26 1.27
CA GLU A 155 22.59 -4.61 -0.03
C GLU A 155 22.34 -3.10 0.05
N SER A 156 21.40 -2.68 0.89
CA SER A 156 21.09 -1.26 1.10
C SER A 156 22.00 -0.56 2.09
N GLY A 157 22.95 -1.27 2.73
CA GLY A 157 23.88 -0.70 3.70
C GLY A 157 23.22 -0.24 5.01
N ILE A 158 22.00 -0.69 5.27
CA ILE A 158 21.20 -0.32 6.44
C ILE A 158 21.52 -1.28 7.59
N ARG A 159 21.63 -0.75 8.82
CA ARG A 159 21.83 -1.58 9.99
C ARG A 159 20.59 -2.44 10.25
N TYR A 160 20.81 -3.74 10.51
CA TYR A 160 19.74 -4.64 10.91
C TYR A 160 19.05 -4.15 12.19
N GLY A 161 17.72 -4.20 12.22
CA GLY A 161 16.95 -3.76 13.39
C GLY A 161 16.66 -2.27 13.47
N MET A 162 16.82 -1.50 12.38
CA MET A 162 16.40 -0.10 12.36
C MET A 162 14.87 0.04 12.44
N GLU A 163 14.43 0.84 13.40
CA GLU A 163 13.02 1.23 13.53
C GLU A 163 12.74 2.53 12.79
N LEU A 164 11.60 2.57 12.08
CA LEU A 164 11.07 3.80 11.50
C LEU A 164 10.48 4.64 12.62
N ARG A 165 11.12 5.78 12.92
CA ARG A 165 10.55 6.77 13.82
C ARG A 165 9.63 7.72 13.05
N SER A 166 8.41 7.88 13.53
CA SER A 166 7.46 8.85 13.01
C SER A 166 7.74 10.27 13.48
N ASP A 167 8.46 10.40 14.60
CA ASP A 167 8.86 11.65 15.20
C ASP A 167 10.39 11.80 15.10
N ILE A 168 10.81 12.83 14.41
CA ILE A 168 12.22 13.23 14.22
C ILE A 168 12.53 14.56 14.90
N SER A 169 11.65 15.03 15.80
CA SER A 169 11.79 16.33 16.47
C SER A 169 13.13 16.48 17.18
N ASP A 170 13.60 15.45 17.89
CA ASP A 170 14.90 15.46 18.58
C ASP A 170 16.06 15.68 17.60
N VAL A 171 16.04 14.98 16.45
CA VAL A 171 17.10 15.11 15.43
C VAL A 171 17.02 16.47 14.76
N SER A 172 15.82 16.92 14.46
CA SER A 172 15.56 18.23 13.85
C SER A 172 16.06 19.35 14.78
N ASN A 173 15.72 19.32 16.06
CA ASN A 173 16.15 20.30 17.05
C ASN A 173 17.68 20.30 17.22
N ALA A 174 18.31 19.12 17.29
CA ALA A 174 19.78 19.02 17.38
C ALA A 174 20.47 19.64 16.15
N LEU A 175 19.95 19.37 14.94
CA LEU A 175 20.48 19.97 13.70
C LEU A 175 20.33 21.47 13.66
N ILE A 176 19.18 21.97 14.09
CA ILE A 176 18.89 23.40 14.17
C ILE A 176 19.83 24.09 15.15
N GLN A 177 20.01 23.54 16.35
CA GLN A 177 20.96 24.06 17.34
C GLN A 177 22.39 24.03 16.80
N GLN A 178 22.81 22.96 16.14
CA GLN A 178 24.13 22.87 15.53
C GLN A 178 24.32 23.93 14.44
N PHE A 179 23.29 24.15 13.61
CA PHE A 179 23.29 25.18 12.58
C PHE A 179 23.42 26.59 13.19
N ILE A 180 22.61 26.91 14.20
CA ILE A 180 22.67 28.18 14.91
C ILE A 180 24.06 28.39 15.50
N ARG A 181 24.62 27.40 16.21
CA ARG A 181 25.98 27.51 16.78
C ARG A 181 27.02 27.77 15.71
N LYS A 182 26.96 27.07 14.59
CA LYS A 182 27.94 27.20 13.52
C LYS A 182 27.87 28.53 12.80
N GLU A 183 26.67 28.92 12.37
CA GLU A 183 26.50 30.06 11.47
C GLU A 183 26.44 31.40 12.22
N PHE A 184 25.85 31.46 13.42
CA PHE A 184 25.65 32.71 14.14
C PHE A 184 26.68 32.95 15.24
N TYR A 185 27.05 31.96 16.06
CA TYR A 185 28.03 32.18 17.13
C TYR A 185 29.47 32.22 16.64
N GLN A 186 29.81 31.58 15.53
CA GLN A 186 31.16 31.61 14.95
C GLN A 186 31.35 32.78 13.99
N SER A 187 30.32 33.30 13.35
CA SER A 187 30.44 34.44 12.43
C SER A 187 30.46 35.78 13.12
N GLY A 188 30.18 35.90 14.41
CA GLY A 188 30.16 37.15 15.15
C GLY A 188 29.02 38.10 14.78
N GLU A 189 28.04 37.61 14.04
CA GLU A 189 26.83 38.38 13.70
C GLU A 189 25.91 38.53 14.91
N ASP A 190 25.16 39.64 14.96
CA ASP A 190 24.19 39.90 16.02
C ASP A 190 22.99 38.96 15.87
N VAL A 191 22.99 37.92 16.69
CA VAL A 191 21.93 36.90 16.72
C VAL A 191 20.54 37.51 16.93
N MET A 192 20.47 38.63 17.68
CA MET A 192 19.21 39.34 17.94
C MET A 192 18.64 39.98 16.66
N ALA A 193 19.50 40.54 15.80
CA ALA A 193 19.06 41.09 14.52
C ALA A 193 18.48 40.04 13.58
N VAL A 194 18.99 38.81 13.63
CA VAL A 194 18.46 37.65 12.85
C VAL A 194 17.08 37.19 13.38
N TRP A 195 16.91 37.16 14.68
CA TRP A 195 15.62 36.84 15.30
C TRP A 195 14.54 37.84 14.92
N ASP A 196 14.89 39.14 14.99
CA ASP A 196 14.00 40.24 14.57
C ASP A 196 13.64 40.12 13.07
N ALA A 197 14.61 39.82 12.22
CA ALA A 197 14.39 39.62 10.78
C ALA A 197 13.50 38.40 10.48
N LEU A 198 13.55 37.37 11.29
CA LEU A 198 12.68 36.20 11.18
C LEU A 198 11.29 36.39 11.82
N GLY A 199 11.05 37.57 12.46
CA GLY A 199 9.80 37.88 13.14
C GLY A 199 9.54 36.99 14.37
N ILE A 200 10.58 36.45 15.00
CA ILE A 200 10.51 35.63 16.20
C ILE A 200 10.81 36.49 17.41
N THR A 201 9.83 36.70 18.28
CA THR A 201 10.05 37.43 19.52
C THR A 201 10.70 36.54 20.58
N TRP A 202 11.67 37.07 21.34
CA TRP A 202 12.34 36.37 22.43
C TRP A 202 11.37 35.78 23.45
N GLN A 203 10.22 36.41 23.68
CA GLN A 203 9.17 35.91 24.58
C GLN A 203 8.46 34.67 24.04
N GLU A 204 8.35 34.50 22.73
CA GLU A 204 7.77 33.30 22.13
C GLU A 204 8.75 32.13 22.18
N ALA A 205 10.04 32.44 22.12
CA ALA A 205 11.12 31.46 22.17
C ALA A 205 11.37 30.85 23.57
N THR A 206 10.99 31.56 24.65
CA THR A 206 11.25 31.16 26.04
C THR A 206 9.99 30.73 26.82
N ARG A 207 8.83 30.70 26.19
CA ARG A 207 7.59 30.29 26.87
C ARG A 207 7.61 28.80 27.19
N ASP A 208 7.61 28.48 28.47
CA ASP A 208 7.46 27.13 28.97
C ASP A 208 6.07 26.53 28.63
N GLU A 209 6.05 25.25 28.28
CA GLU A 209 4.84 24.49 27.94
C GLU A 209 4.02 24.08 29.20
N ASP A 210 4.17 24.76 30.35
CA ASP A 210 3.53 24.42 31.61
C ASP A 210 2.12 24.98 31.81
N ASP A 211 1.46 25.49 30.76
CA ASP A 211 0.03 25.82 30.86
C ASP A 211 -0.81 24.79 30.07
N GLY A 212 -1.19 23.73 30.75
CA GLY A 212 -2.19 22.77 30.30
C GLY A 212 -3.56 23.43 30.14
N GLY A 213 -3.98 23.72 28.93
CA GLY A 213 -5.33 24.26 28.67
C GLY A 213 -5.50 24.82 27.26
N ASN A 214 -5.95 23.95 26.39
CA ASN A 214 -6.89 24.25 25.30
C ASN A 214 -6.62 25.47 24.39
N SER A 215 -5.89 25.28 23.26
CA SER A 215 -6.30 25.92 22.01
C SER A 215 -5.58 25.29 20.80
N HIS A 216 -6.39 24.78 19.89
CA HIS A 216 -5.96 24.38 18.55
C HIS A 216 -5.50 25.61 17.76
N ASN A 217 -4.40 25.45 17.03
CA ASN A 217 -3.78 26.36 16.07
C ASN A 217 -2.60 27.19 16.59
N ASN A 218 -1.41 26.59 16.55
CA ASN A 218 -0.15 27.20 16.14
C ASN A 218 1.06 26.33 16.50
N SER A 219 1.17 25.15 15.94
CA SER A 219 2.16 24.15 16.37
C SER A 219 3.55 24.24 15.71
N SER A 220 3.80 25.19 14.81
CA SER A 220 5.06 25.23 14.06
C SER A 220 6.12 26.21 14.56
N LYS A 221 5.81 27.03 15.57
CA LYS A 221 6.75 28.06 16.06
C LYS A 221 7.36 27.83 17.44
N ARG A 222 7.04 26.73 18.13
CA ARG A 222 7.31 26.61 19.58
C ARG A 222 8.54 25.81 20.02
N SER A 223 9.30 25.17 19.13
CA SER A 223 10.35 24.24 19.58
C SER A 223 11.78 24.78 19.61
N PHE A 224 12.00 26.04 19.26
CA PHE A 224 13.35 26.54 18.98
C PHE A 224 14.20 27.00 20.18
N ALA A 225 13.63 27.17 21.36
CA ALA A 225 14.25 28.01 22.37
C ALA A 225 14.61 27.40 23.73
N ARG A 226 14.53 26.08 23.90
CA ARG A 226 14.77 25.50 25.25
C ARG A 226 16.21 25.18 25.64
N ASP A 227 17.17 25.28 24.72
CA ASP A 227 18.53 24.77 24.98
C ASP A 227 19.66 25.75 24.55
N ILE A 228 19.45 27.06 24.61
CA ILE A 228 20.52 28.04 24.42
C ILE A 228 20.92 28.68 25.75
#